data_bb175b32205c617b018068fcbce7ff63
#
_entry.id   bb175b32205c617b018068fcbce7ff63
#
_cell.length_a   1.000
_cell.length_b   1.000
_cell.length_c   1.000
_cell.angle_alpha   90.00
_cell.angle_beta   90.00
_cell.angle_gamma   90.00
#
_symmetry.space_group_name_H-M   'P 1'
#
loop_
_entity.id
_entity.type
_entity.pdbx_description
1 polymer ?
#
loop_
_entity_poly.entity_id
_entity_poly.type
_entity_poly.pdbx_seq_one_letter_code
_entity_poly.pdbx_strand_id
1 'polypeptide(L)'
;MEFYPRFKSIGATKFNNPRQPVFALDHDVQNKSEKNIEKYRKIEQFGKDHQVDFYPAGRGIGHQIMIEEGYAFPYTLTVASDSHSNMYGGIGALGTPVVRTDAAAIWATGRTWWQIPPVVKVDLQGTLPAGVTGKDVIITLCGLFNKDEVLNTAIEFHGSEETMKAISLEDRLAIANMTTEWGALAGVFPVDDLTIEYLKKRQKRLELEQFEKGNGSASHPRINDQTIQELVNNPIKASPNATYAKRLTLDLSTLSPHISGPNSVKVANTLAALEKEDIAINKAYLVSCVNSRAGDLRQAAAVMKGKKVKEGVEFYIAAASSEVQKEVIESGDWDVLVNAGAKVLPAGCGPCVGLGTGLLKDGEVGISATNRNFKGRMGSPSAKAYLASPGNY
;
A
#
# COMPACT_ATOMS: atom_id res chain seq x y z
N MET A 1 -9.60 -4.88 -18.70
CA MET A 1 -9.62 -5.53 -20.04
C MET A 1 -8.77 -4.83 -21.11
N GLU A 2 -8.17 -3.69 -20.82
CA GLU A 2 -7.32 -2.96 -21.79
C GLU A 2 -5.95 -3.60 -22.08
N PHE A 3 -5.48 -4.49 -21.22
CA PHE A 3 -4.22 -5.21 -21.43
C PHE A 3 -4.28 -6.24 -22.56
N TYR A 4 -5.36 -7.00 -22.63
CA TYR A 4 -5.51 -8.06 -23.62
C TYR A 4 -5.52 -7.55 -25.07
N PRO A 5 -6.26 -6.49 -25.42
CA PRO A 5 -6.14 -5.90 -26.75
C PRO A 5 -4.70 -5.43 -27.07
N ARG A 6 -4.00 -4.85 -26.06
CA ARG A 6 -2.62 -4.40 -26.24
C ARG A 6 -1.65 -5.57 -26.43
N PHE A 7 -1.80 -6.63 -25.63
CA PHE A 7 -1.02 -7.86 -25.78
C PHE A 7 -1.20 -8.50 -27.16
N LYS A 8 -2.43 -8.55 -27.67
CA LYS A 8 -2.70 -9.01 -29.05
C LYS A 8 -2.18 -8.04 -30.12
N SER A 9 -2.28 -6.73 -29.89
CA SER A 9 -1.87 -5.73 -30.89
C SER A 9 -0.37 -5.74 -31.19
N ILE A 10 0.45 -6.24 -30.25
CA ILE A 10 1.88 -6.47 -30.50
C ILE A 10 2.19 -7.84 -31.13
N GLY A 11 1.16 -8.58 -31.57
CA GLY A 11 1.32 -9.88 -32.20
C GLY A 11 1.59 -11.04 -31.21
N ALA A 12 1.49 -10.81 -29.91
CA ALA A 12 1.73 -11.83 -28.92
C ALA A 12 0.55 -12.81 -28.80
N THR A 13 0.85 -14.10 -28.74
CA THR A 13 -0.15 -15.18 -28.62
C THR A 13 -0.02 -15.98 -27.33
N LYS A 14 1.15 -15.91 -26.68
CA LYS A 14 1.43 -16.61 -25.41
C LYS A 14 2.30 -15.75 -24.49
N PHE A 15 2.20 -15.96 -23.20
CA PHE A 15 3.10 -15.36 -22.22
C PHE A 15 4.50 -15.99 -22.33
N ASN A 16 5.52 -15.17 -22.11
CA ASN A 16 6.89 -15.66 -22.01
C ASN A 16 7.05 -16.60 -20.79
N ASN A 17 6.50 -16.17 -19.66
CA ASN A 17 6.38 -16.98 -18.46
C ASN A 17 5.02 -16.77 -17.83
N PRO A 18 4.07 -17.71 -17.90
CA PRO A 18 2.71 -17.53 -17.37
C PRO A 18 2.67 -17.42 -15.84
N ARG A 19 3.73 -17.83 -15.14
CA ARG A 19 3.84 -17.71 -13.67
C ARG A 19 4.39 -16.36 -13.20
N GLN A 20 4.75 -15.48 -14.13
CA GLN A 20 5.26 -14.13 -13.81
C GLN A 20 4.13 -13.10 -13.62
N PRO A 21 3.11 -13.01 -14.48
CA PRO A 21 1.98 -12.11 -14.28
C PRO A 21 1.08 -12.57 -13.14
N VAL A 22 0.50 -11.60 -12.44
CA VAL A 22 -0.50 -11.82 -11.39
C VAL A 22 -1.70 -10.91 -11.66
N PHE A 23 -2.90 -11.45 -11.61
CA PHE A 23 -4.13 -10.69 -11.77
C PHE A 23 -4.89 -10.62 -10.45
N ALA A 24 -5.11 -9.40 -9.96
CA ALA A 24 -5.96 -9.13 -8.81
C ALA A 24 -7.08 -8.18 -9.19
N LEU A 25 -8.32 -8.52 -8.83
CA LEU A 25 -9.49 -7.68 -9.05
C LEU A 25 -9.77 -6.87 -7.78
N ASP A 26 -9.32 -5.63 -7.73
CA ASP A 26 -9.32 -4.83 -6.50
C ASP A 26 -9.99 -3.45 -6.61
N HIS A 27 -10.24 -2.91 -7.80
CA HIS A 27 -10.71 -1.54 -7.97
C HIS A 27 -12.22 -1.37 -7.80
N ASP A 28 -13.01 -2.04 -8.63
CA ASP A 28 -14.48 -1.86 -8.74
C ASP A 28 -15.26 -3.03 -8.12
N VAL A 29 -14.80 -3.47 -6.94
CA VAL A 29 -15.29 -4.70 -6.28
C VAL A 29 -16.73 -4.59 -5.76
N GLN A 30 -17.20 -3.38 -5.53
CA GLN A 30 -18.57 -3.12 -5.06
C GLN A 30 -19.60 -3.11 -6.18
N ASN A 31 -19.18 -2.94 -7.42
CA ASN A 31 -20.04 -2.83 -8.59
C ASN A 31 -20.58 -4.20 -9.02
N LYS A 32 -21.86 -4.46 -8.74
CA LYS A 32 -22.56 -5.71 -9.06
C LYS A 32 -23.37 -5.64 -10.36
N SER A 33 -23.17 -4.62 -11.21
CA SER A 33 -23.81 -4.55 -12.52
C SER A 33 -23.40 -5.73 -13.40
N GLU A 34 -24.32 -6.22 -14.23
CA GLU A 34 -24.07 -7.32 -15.18
C GLU A 34 -22.84 -7.05 -16.04
N LYS A 35 -22.67 -5.80 -16.50
CA LYS A 35 -21.50 -5.37 -17.28
C LYS A 35 -20.18 -5.58 -16.52
N ASN A 36 -20.14 -5.27 -15.23
CA ASN A 36 -18.93 -5.44 -14.42
C ASN A 36 -18.66 -6.90 -14.08
N ILE A 37 -19.71 -7.66 -13.76
CA ILE A 37 -19.63 -9.10 -13.51
C ILE A 37 -19.10 -9.82 -14.75
N GLU A 38 -19.65 -9.51 -15.93
CA GLU A 38 -19.19 -10.09 -17.19
C GLU A 38 -17.74 -9.71 -17.52
N LYS A 39 -17.36 -8.45 -17.26
CA LYS A 39 -15.96 -8.02 -17.37
C LYS A 39 -15.03 -8.86 -16.49
N TYR A 40 -15.40 -9.08 -15.23
CA TYR A 40 -14.58 -9.85 -14.28
C TYR A 40 -14.51 -11.31 -14.68
N ARG A 41 -15.61 -11.91 -15.11
CA ARG A 41 -15.63 -13.28 -15.64
C ARG A 41 -14.69 -13.46 -16.85
N LYS A 42 -14.65 -12.49 -17.77
CA LYS A 42 -13.73 -12.52 -18.92
C LYS A 42 -12.25 -12.40 -18.51
N ILE A 43 -11.94 -11.60 -17.48
CA ILE A 43 -10.58 -11.50 -16.96
C ILE A 43 -10.16 -12.81 -16.27
N GLU A 44 -11.03 -13.40 -15.48
CA GLU A 44 -10.80 -14.69 -14.83
C GLU A 44 -10.58 -15.80 -15.86
N GLN A 45 -11.44 -15.89 -16.88
CA GLN A 45 -11.31 -16.87 -17.94
C GLN A 45 -9.99 -16.70 -18.70
N PHE A 46 -9.61 -15.47 -19.01
CA PHE A 46 -8.34 -15.17 -19.63
C PHE A 46 -7.14 -15.62 -18.75
N GLY A 47 -7.20 -15.39 -17.44
CA GLY A 47 -6.19 -15.90 -16.51
C GLY A 47 -6.08 -17.42 -16.53
N LYS A 48 -7.22 -18.13 -16.52
CA LYS A 48 -7.27 -19.60 -16.61
C LYS A 48 -6.70 -20.12 -17.94
N ASP A 49 -7.11 -19.54 -19.07
CA ASP A 49 -6.66 -19.95 -20.40
C ASP A 49 -5.13 -19.81 -20.58
N HIS A 50 -4.53 -18.88 -19.84
CA HIS A 50 -3.09 -18.60 -19.93
C HIS A 50 -2.30 -19.07 -18.70
N GLN A 51 -2.96 -19.76 -17.75
CA GLN A 51 -2.33 -20.28 -16.53
C GLN A 51 -1.69 -19.20 -15.63
N VAL A 52 -2.28 -18.00 -15.62
CA VAL A 52 -1.85 -16.87 -14.79
C VAL A 52 -2.48 -16.96 -13.41
N ASP A 53 -1.72 -16.62 -12.39
CA ASP A 53 -2.24 -16.56 -11.03
C ASP A 53 -3.29 -15.45 -10.92
N PHE A 54 -4.47 -15.79 -10.40
CA PHE A 54 -5.65 -14.93 -10.39
C PHE A 54 -6.26 -14.85 -9.00
N TYR A 55 -6.53 -13.62 -8.56
CA TYR A 55 -7.18 -13.31 -7.29
C TYR A 55 -8.50 -12.58 -7.53
N PRO A 56 -9.65 -13.16 -7.09
CA PRO A 56 -10.97 -12.59 -7.35
C PRO A 56 -11.24 -11.33 -6.52
N ALA A 57 -12.28 -10.59 -6.91
CA ALA A 57 -12.78 -9.44 -6.18
C ALA A 57 -13.13 -9.83 -4.72
N GLY A 58 -12.65 -9.01 -3.77
CA GLY A 58 -12.83 -9.25 -2.34
C GLY A 58 -11.72 -10.07 -1.68
N ARG A 59 -10.76 -10.65 -2.45
CA ARG A 59 -9.55 -11.25 -1.84
C ARG A 59 -8.66 -10.19 -1.21
N GLY A 60 -8.56 -9.02 -1.82
CA GLY A 60 -7.77 -7.92 -1.31
C GLY A 60 -7.30 -6.96 -2.39
N ILE A 61 -6.56 -5.96 -1.95
CA ILE A 61 -5.88 -5.00 -2.82
C ILE A 61 -4.65 -5.69 -3.42
N GLY A 62 -4.44 -5.55 -4.74
CA GLY A 62 -3.39 -6.23 -5.47
C GLY A 62 -2.01 -6.06 -4.84
N HIS A 63 -1.66 -4.85 -4.38
CA HIS A 63 -0.38 -4.61 -3.71
C HIS A 63 -0.21 -5.43 -2.42
N GLN A 64 -1.27 -5.58 -1.64
CA GLN A 64 -1.24 -6.38 -0.41
C GLN A 64 -1.09 -7.86 -0.75
N ILE A 65 -1.83 -8.36 -1.75
CA ILE A 65 -1.74 -9.73 -2.24
C ILE A 65 -0.31 -10.04 -2.74
N MET A 66 0.31 -9.13 -3.49
CA MET A 66 1.67 -9.31 -4.00
C MET A 66 2.69 -9.55 -2.88
N ILE A 67 2.52 -8.89 -1.73
CA ILE A 67 3.37 -9.07 -0.56
C ILE A 67 2.99 -10.33 0.21
N GLU A 68 1.70 -10.55 0.45
CA GLU A 68 1.20 -11.71 1.19
C GLU A 68 1.60 -13.04 0.52
N GLU A 69 1.54 -13.10 -0.80
CA GLU A 69 1.83 -14.29 -1.59
C GLU A 69 3.29 -14.36 -2.07
N GLY A 70 4.13 -13.38 -1.67
CA GLY A 70 5.56 -13.36 -1.98
C GLY A 70 5.92 -13.12 -3.46
N TYR A 71 5.00 -12.55 -4.25
CA TYR A 71 5.34 -12.10 -5.62
C TYR A 71 6.27 -10.90 -5.58
N ALA A 72 6.01 -9.95 -4.68
CA ALA A 72 6.99 -8.95 -4.27
C ALA A 72 7.87 -9.57 -3.20
N PHE A 73 9.17 -9.63 -3.45
CA PHE A 73 10.15 -10.26 -2.57
C PHE A 73 11.40 -9.37 -2.48
N PRO A 74 12.10 -9.33 -1.34
CA PRO A 74 13.31 -8.53 -1.19
C PRO A 74 14.31 -8.75 -2.35
N TYR A 75 14.97 -7.66 -2.76
CA TYR A 75 15.97 -7.62 -3.84
C TYR A 75 15.45 -7.97 -5.23
N THR A 76 14.13 -7.98 -5.44
CA THR A 76 13.54 -8.16 -6.78
C THR A 76 13.06 -6.84 -7.36
N LEU A 77 13.02 -6.76 -8.71
CA LEU A 77 12.28 -5.72 -9.41
C LEU A 77 10.83 -6.18 -9.56
N THR A 78 9.92 -5.50 -8.88
CA THR A 78 8.48 -5.80 -8.91
C THR A 78 7.73 -4.63 -9.52
N VAL A 79 7.07 -4.87 -10.65
CA VAL A 79 6.33 -3.84 -11.37
C VAL A 79 4.83 -4.14 -11.41
N ALA A 80 4.00 -3.11 -11.34
CA ALA A 80 2.58 -3.23 -11.55
C ALA A 80 2.03 -2.02 -12.30
N SER A 81 0.89 -2.17 -12.96
CA SER A 81 0.25 -1.06 -13.66
C SER A 81 -0.65 -0.22 -12.73
N ASP A 82 -0.27 -0.15 -11.49
CA ASP A 82 -0.83 0.76 -10.50
C ASP A 82 0.27 1.65 -9.93
N SER A 83 -0.06 2.91 -9.68
CA SER A 83 0.91 3.94 -9.29
C SER A 83 1.51 3.75 -7.90
N HIS A 84 0.94 2.87 -7.04
CA HIS A 84 1.45 2.62 -5.69
C HIS A 84 2.34 1.37 -5.60
N SER A 85 2.89 0.90 -6.71
CA SER A 85 3.89 -0.17 -6.76
C SER A 85 5.14 0.14 -5.92
N ASN A 86 5.41 1.41 -5.64
CA ASN A 86 6.45 1.85 -4.71
C ASN A 86 6.34 1.17 -3.33
N MET A 87 5.13 0.75 -2.92
CA MET A 87 4.88 0.06 -1.66
C MET A 87 5.80 -1.13 -1.43
N TYR A 88 6.18 -1.86 -2.47
CA TYR A 88 7.06 -3.02 -2.37
C TYR A 88 8.45 -2.69 -1.84
N GLY A 89 8.86 -1.43 -1.91
CA GLY A 89 10.11 -0.96 -1.31
C GLY A 89 10.15 -1.04 0.22
N GLY A 90 8.99 -1.12 0.88
CA GLY A 90 8.91 -1.33 2.33
C GLY A 90 9.49 -2.67 2.79
N ILE A 91 9.51 -3.70 1.92
CA ILE A 91 10.17 -4.99 2.17
C ILE A 91 11.52 -5.11 1.44
N GLY A 92 12.07 -4.03 0.91
CA GLY A 92 13.36 -4.04 0.21
C GLY A 92 13.30 -4.55 -1.23
N ALA A 93 12.13 -4.55 -1.87
CA ALA A 93 12.00 -4.77 -3.31
C ALA A 93 12.09 -3.44 -4.08
N LEU A 94 12.63 -3.45 -5.29
CA LEU A 94 12.55 -2.30 -6.18
C LEU A 94 11.16 -2.27 -6.82
N GLY A 95 10.22 -1.62 -6.13
CA GLY A 95 8.85 -1.45 -6.59
C GLY A 95 8.68 -0.20 -7.44
N THR A 96 8.10 -0.33 -8.63
CA THR A 96 7.85 0.82 -9.50
C THR A 96 6.66 0.60 -10.42
N PRO A 97 5.89 1.66 -10.75
CA PRO A 97 4.76 1.53 -11.68
C PRO A 97 5.23 1.42 -13.12
N VAL A 98 4.47 0.67 -13.93
CA VAL A 98 4.61 0.62 -15.38
C VAL A 98 3.29 0.93 -16.06
N VAL A 99 3.35 1.47 -17.28
CA VAL A 99 2.14 1.67 -18.06
C VAL A 99 1.64 0.35 -18.68
N ARG A 100 0.36 0.31 -19.03
CA ARG A 100 -0.30 -0.91 -19.52
C ARG A 100 0.33 -1.49 -20.79
N THR A 101 0.92 -0.67 -21.64
CA THR A 101 1.66 -1.10 -22.83
C THR A 101 2.93 -1.84 -22.46
N ASP A 102 3.68 -1.32 -21.49
CA ASP A 102 4.91 -1.97 -21.02
C ASP A 102 4.59 -3.29 -20.33
N ALA A 103 3.52 -3.34 -19.51
CA ALA A 103 3.06 -4.59 -18.91
C ALA A 103 2.74 -5.65 -19.98
N ALA A 104 2.06 -5.31 -21.07
CA ALA A 104 1.80 -6.22 -22.18
C ALA A 104 3.07 -6.69 -22.87
N ALA A 105 4.06 -5.81 -23.06
CA ALA A 105 5.37 -6.16 -23.59
C ALA A 105 6.15 -7.09 -22.65
N ILE A 106 6.09 -6.84 -21.34
CA ILE A 106 6.69 -7.72 -20.31
C ILE A 106 6.06 -9.11 -20.37
N TRP A 107 4.74 -9.22 -20.49
CA TRP A 107 4.06 -10.51 -20.62
C TRP A 107 4.55 -11.31 -21.83
N ALA A 108 4.75 -10.63 -22.96
CA ALA A 108 5.19 -11.26 -24.19
C ALA A 108 6.67 -11.66 -24.18
N THR A 109 7.53 -10.87 -23.53
CA THR A 109 8.99 -10.97 -23.67
C THR A 109 9.72 -11.35 -22.38
N GLY A 110 9.08 -11.18 -21.22
CA GLY A 110 9.72 -11.29 -19.90
C GLY A 110 10.71 -10.16 -19.59
N ARG A 111 10.72 -9.09 -20.40
CA ARG A 111 11.72 -8.02 -20.34
C ARG A 111 11.07 -6.64 -20.40
N THR A 112 11.74 -5.66 -19.78
CA THR A 112 11.44 -4.24 -19.92
C THR A 112 12.76 -3.47 -20.00
N TRP A 113 12.68 -2.24 -20.50
CA TRP A 113 13.78 -1.29 -20.36
C TRP A 113 13.66 -0.58 -19.02
N TRP A 114 14.77 -0.18 -18.46
CA TRP A 114 14.82 0.59 -17.22
C TRP A 114 15.93 1.63 -17.34
N GLN A 115 15.55 2.90 -17.24
CA GLN A 115 16.53 3.97 -17.07
C GLN A 115 16.84 4.07 -15.57
N ILE A 116 18.09 3.81 -15.20
CA ILE A 116 18.53 3.94 -13.81
C ILE A 116 18.35 5.39 -13.35
N PRO A 117 17.44 5.63 -12.37
CA PRO A 117 17.19 6.99 -11.91
C PRO A 117 18.33 7.47 -11.01
N PRO A 118 18.50 8.81 -10.86
CA PRO A 118 19.31 9.35 -9.78
C PRO A 118 18.78 8.85 -8.43
N VAL A 119 19.68 8.58 -7.48
CA VAL A 119 19.30 8.09 -6.15
C VAL A 119 19.40 9.23 -5.13
N VAL A 120 18.34 9.41 -4.37
CA VAL A 120 18.30 10.33 -3.21
C VAL A 120 18.38 9.50 -1.93
N LYS A 121 19.31 9.84 -1.07
CA LYS A 121 19.40 9.28 0.28
C LYS A 121 18.49 10.06 1.23
N VAL A 122 17.63 9.36 1.97
CA VAL A 122 16.86 9.92 3.07
C VAL A 122 17.37 9.29 4.37
N ASP A 123 18.08 10.08 5.18
CA ASP A 123 18.57 9.70 6.50
C ASP A 123 17.50 9.99 7.56
N LEU A 124 16.94 8.93 8.12
CA LEU A 124 16.03 8.99 9.26
C LEU A 124 16.83 8.90 10.56
N GLN A 125 16.57 9.77 11.52
CA GLN A 125 17.25 9.84 12.81
C GLN A 125 16.25 9.75 13.95
N GLY A 126 16.72 9.32 15.13
CA GLY A 126 15.86 9.19 16.30
C GLY A 126 14.80 8.09 16.17
N THR A 127 13.77 8.17 16.99
CA THR A 127 12.67 7.20 17.04
C THR A 127 11.32 7.91 17.00
N LEU A 128 10.28 7.22 16.55
CA LEU A 128 8.94 7.77 16.46
C LEU A 128 8.36 8.05 17.85
N PRO A 129 7.85 9.26 18.12
CA PRO A 129 7.07 9.54 19.33
C PRO A 129 5.78 8.72 19.38
N ALA A 130 5.23 8.56 20.57
CA ALA A 130 3.94 7.90 20.76
C ALA A 130 2.84 8.61 19.93
N GLY A 131 2.01 7.83 19.22
CA GLY A 131 0.93 8.33 18.35
C GLY A 131 1.39 8.81 16.97
N VAL A 132 2.69 8.79 16.66
CA VAL A 132 3.24 9.08 15.33
C VAL A 132 3.50 7.78 14.59
N THR A 133 3.13 7.72 13.32
CA THR A 133 3.23 6.54 12.46
C THR A 133 4.00 6.83 11.17
N GLY A 134 4.26 5.80 10.37
CA GLY A 134 4.84 5.97 9.05
C GLY A 134 4.06 6.89 8.13
N LYS A 135 2.74 7.01 8.34
CA LYS A 135 1.91 7.97 7.62
C LYS A 135 2.31 9.42 7.92
N ASP A 136 2.54 9.73 9.18
CA ASP A 136 2.98 11.05 9.61
C ASP A 136 4.37 11.37 9.06
N VAL A 137 5.26 10.39 9.02
CA VAL A 137 6.61 10.52 8.42
C VAL A 137 6.51 10.93 6.96
N ILE A 138 5.76 10.20 6.15
CA ILE A 138 5.71 10.49 4.70
C ILE A 138 4.93 11.77 4.39
N ILE A 139 3.89 12.10 5.16
CA ILE A 139 3.20 13.39 5.03
C ILE A 139 4.18 14.54 5.33
N THR A 140 4.96 14.41 6.39
CA THR A 140 5.97 15.41 6.75
C THR A 140 7.04 15.56 5.67
N LEU A 141 7.57 14.46 5.14
CA LEU A 141 8.54 14.49 4.04
C LEU A 141 7.96 15.18 2.79
N CYS A 142 6.72 14.88 2.41
CA CYS A 142 6.02 15.52 1.29
C CYS A 142 5.82 17.03 1.51
N GLY A 143 5.58 17.45 2.74
CA GLY A 143 5.38 18.85 3.10
C GLY A 143 6.67 19.64 3.19
N LEU A 144 7.70 19.08 3.83
CA LEU A 144 9.00 19.74 4.01
C LEU A 144 9.81 19.85 2.70
N PHE A 145 9.81 18.77 1.91
CA PHE A 145 10.57 18.68 0.66
C PHE A 145 9.60 18.67 -0.54
N ASN A 146 8.90 19.79 -0.76
CA ASN A 146 7.82 19.91 -1.73
C ASN A 146 8.18 20.69 -3.02
N LYS A 147 9.48 20.92 -3.25
CA LYS A 147 10.03 21.65 -4.43
C LYS A 147 10.68 20.66 -5.42
N ASP A 148 10.04 19.53 -5.65
CA ASP A 148 10.46 18.48 -6.58
C ASP A 148 11.84 17.86 -6.29
N GLU A 149 12.24 17.85 -4.99
CA GLU A 149 13.54 17.32 -4.54
C GLU A 149 13.77 15.86 -4.94
N VAL A 150 12.71 15.07 -5.04
CA VAL A 150 12.76 13.63 -5.36
C VAL A 150 12.05 13.27 -6.67
N LEU A 151 11.67 14.28 -7.47
CA LEU A 151 10.96 14.03 -8.71
C LEU A 151 11.79 13.15 -9.66
N ASN A 152 11.18 12.04 -10.12
CA ASN A 152 11.80 11.05 -11.01
C ASN A 152 13.11 10.43 -10.46
N THR A 153 13.27 10.36 -9.14
CA THR A 153 14.41 9.70 -8.49
C THR A 153 13.99 8.37 -7.84
N ALA A 154 14.94 7.54 -7.49
CA ALA A 154 14.76 6.49 -6.51
C ALA A 154 15.20 7.00 -5.13
N ILE A 155 14.49 6.61 -4.09
CA ILE A 155 14.83 6.95 -2.71
C ILE A 155 15.39 5.72 -2.02
N GLU A 156 16.53 5.87 -1.34
CA GLU A 156 17.02 4.91 -0.36
C GLU A 156 16.83 5.49 1.04
N PHE A 157 16.05 4.78 1.87
CA PHE A 157 15.88 5.12 3.29
C PHE A 157 17.01 4.52 4.11
N HIS A 158 17.63 5.36 4.93
CA HIS A 158 18.72 5.02 5.83
C HIS A 158 18.40 5.48 7.25
N GLY A 159 19.08 4.88 8.22
CA GLY A 159 19.02 5.24 9.63
C GLY A 159 19.93 4.33 10.44
N SER A 160 20.10 4.64 11.72
CA SER A 160 20.74 3.72 12.67
C SER A 160 19.91 2.44 12.82
N GLU A 161 20.50 1.39 13.33
CA GLU A 161 19.78 0.15 13.62
C GLU A 161 18.60 0.39 14.58
N GLU A 162 18.78 1.24 15.59
CA GLU A 162 17.73 1.64 16.52
C GLU A 162 16.58 2.36 15.79
N THR A 163 16.89 3.32 14.94
CA THR A 163 15.90 4.05 14.11
C THR A 163 15.14 3.09 13.21
N MET A 164 15.83 2.19 12.51
CA MET A 164 15.18 1.24 11.62
C MET A 164 14.28 0.27 12.39
N LYS A 165 14.68 -0.22 13.56
CA LYS A 165 13.84 -1.07 14.42
C LYS A 165 12.60 -0.37 14.96
N ALA A 166 12.66 0.95 15.15
CA ALA A 166 11.52 1.75 15.60
C ALA A 166 10.45 1.96 14.54
N ILE A 167 10.75 1.74 13.26
CA ILE A 167 9.80 1.85 12.15
C ILE A 167 9.32 0.45 11.80
N SER A 168 8.08 0.14 12.15
CA SER A 168 7.47 -1.17 11.85
C SER A 168 7.46 -1.47 10.36
N LEU A 169 7.34 -2.74 9.97
CA LEU A 169 7.25 -3.08 8.56
C LEU A 169 6.00 -2.45 7.89
N GLU A 170 4.87 -2.38 8.60
CA GLU A 170 3.66 -1.73 8.09
C GLU A 170 3.88 -0.23 7.86
N ASP A 171 4.62 0.44 8.73
CA ASP A 171 5.02 1.84 8.54
C ASP A 171 5.96 2.02 7.34
N ARG A 172 6.93 1.11 7.16
CA ARG A 172 7.80 1.13 5.97
C ARG A 172 7.02 0.96 4.68
N LEU A 173 6.02 0.07 4.68
CA LEU A 173 5.12 -0.11 3.53
C LEU A 173 4.30 1.16 3.26
N ALA A 174 3.84 1.86 4.30
CA ALA A 174 3.12 3.11 4.17
C ALA A 174 4.01 4.25 3.64
N ILE A 175 5.22 4.38 4.16
CA ILE A 175 6.20 5.37 3.71
C ILE A 175 6.57 5.11 2.24
N ALA A 176 6.96 3.89 1.90
CA ALA A 176 7.33 3.52 0.54
C ALA A 176 6.17 3.73 -0.45
N ASN A 177 4.94 3.35 -0.08
CA ASN A 177 3.72 3.55 -0.88
C ASN A 177 3.59 5.01 -1.32
N MET A 178 3.70 5.94 -0.39
CA MET A 178 3.46 7.36 -0.64
C MET A 178 4.68 8.13 -1.16
N THR A 179 5.81 7.48 -1.41
CA THR A 179 6.88 8.10 -2.20
C THR A 179 6.41 8.44 -3.62
N THR A 180 5.37 7.77 -4.10
CA THR A 180 4.67 8.11 -5.35
C THR A 180 4.08 9.52 -5.29
N GLU A 181 3.39 9.88 -4.21
CA GLU A 181 2.82 11.22 -4.02
C GLU A 181 3.90 12.29 -3.84
N TRP A 182 5.05 11.90 -3.33
CA TRP A 182 6.21 12.77 -3.21
C TRP A 182 6.87 13.03 -4.57
N GLY A 183 6.66 12.14 -5.56
CA GLY A 183 7.14 12.26 -6.94
C GLY A 183 8.28 11.32 -7.32
N ALA A 184 8.64 10.40 -6.45
CA ALA A 184 9.70 9.42 -6.70
C ALA A 184 9.21 8.23 -7.54
N LEU A 185 10.13 7.63 -8.30
CA LEU A 185 9.90 6.40 -9.06
C LEU A 185 9.91 5.16 -8.18
N ALA A 186 10.68 5.17 -7.11
CA ALA A 186 10.78 4.09 -6.12
C ALA A 186 11.19 4.65 -4.76
N GLY A 187 10.87 3.93 -3.68
CA GLY A 187 11.37 4.23 -2.34
C GLY A 187 11.64 2.93 -1.62
N VAL A 188 12.90 2.68 -1.24
CA VAL A 188 13.36 1.36 -0.78
C VAL A 188 13.95 1.45 0.62
N PHE A 189 13.46 0.59 1.51
CA PHE A 189 14.01 0.34 2.83
C PHE A 189 15.04 -0.80 2.80
N PRO A 190 16.00 -0.81 3.73
CA PRO A 190 16.93 -1.93 3.83
C PRO A 190 16.20 -3.22 4.22
N VAL A 191 16.74 -4.35 3.77
CA VAL A 191 16.34 -5.68 4.25
C VAL A 191 17.10 -5.95 5.54
N ASP A 192 16.39 -6.02 6.63
CA ASP A 192 16.92 -6.22 7.97
C ASP A 192 16.15 -7.31 8.74
N ASP A 193 16.43 -7.45 10.04
CA ASP A 193 15.80 -8.46 10.89
C ASP A 193 14.27 -8.37 10.90
N LEU A 194 13.69 -7.15 10.84
CA LEU A 194 12.24 -6.99 10.77
C LEU A 194 11.65 -7.57 9.48
N THR A 195 12.34 -7.36 8.36
CA THR A 195 11.93 -7.95 7.08
C THR A 195 12.02 -9.47 7.13
N ILE A 196 13.11 -10.01 7.68
CA ILE A 196 13.30 -11.46 7.83
C ILE A 196 12.25 -12.07 8.78
N GLU A 197 11.97 -11.41 9.89
CA GLU A 197 10.95 -11.85 10.83
C GLU A 197 9.55 -11.87 10.20
N TYR A 198 9.21 -10.84 9.43
CA TYR A 198 7.96 -10.81 8.68
C TYR A 198 7.86 -11.98 7.71
N LEU A 199 8.90 -12.25 6.92
CA LEU A 199 8.90 -13.36 5.95
C LEU A 199 8.75 -14.71 6.65
N LYS A 200 9.41 -14.93 7.81
CA LYS A 200 9.25 -16.14 8.61
C LYS A 200 7.82 -16.30 9.15
N LYS A 201 7.21 -15.22 9.63
CA LYS A 201 5.79 -15.23 10.05
C LYS A 201 4.87 -15.55 8.87
N ARG A 202 5.16 -14.95 7.71
CA ARG A 202 4.39 -15.17 6.48
C ARG A 202 4.52 -16.60 5.98
N GLN A 203 5.72 -17.16 5.98
CA GLN A 203 5.95 -18.57 5.65
C GLN A 203 5.08 -19.50 6.46
N LYS A 204 5.10 -19.37 7.79
CA LYS A 204 4.27 -20.21 8.69
C LYS A 204 2.79 -20.10 8.37
N ARG A 205 2.31 -18.91 8.06
CA ARG A 205 0.91 -18.67 7.68
C ARG A 205 0.55 -19.39 6.39
N LEU A 206 1.38 -19.27 5.37
CA LEU A 206 1.18 -19.93 4.07
C LEU A 206 1.22 -21.46 4.17
N GLU A 207 2.12 -22.01 4.98
CA GLU A 207 2.20 -23.44 5.26
C GLU A 207 0.92 -23.95 5.95
N LEU A 208 0.41 -23.21 6.94
CA LEU A 208 -0.83 -23.55 7.61
C LEU A 208 -2.03 -23.53 6.65
N GLU A 209 -2.13 -22.53 5.80
CA GLU A 209 -3.20 -22.45 4.81
C GLU A 209 -3.14 -23.59 3.77
N GLN A 210 -1.95 -24.00 3.38
CA GLN A 210 -1.79 -25.16 2.49
C GLN A 210 -2.23 -26.44 3.16
N PHE A 211 -1.89 -26.62 4.43
CA PHE A 211 -2.33 -27.76 5.23
C PHE A 211 -3.86 -27.79 5.37
N GLU A 212 -4.49 -26.68 5.68
CA GLU A 212 -5.96 -26.55 5.79
C GLU A 212 -6.67 -26.87 4.46
N LYS A 213 -6.04 -26.55 3.33
CA LYS A 213 -6.56 -26.88 1.98
C LYS A 213 -6.28 -28.32 1.55
N GLY A 214 -5.67 -29.15 2.39
CA GLY A 214 -5.36 -30.54 2.10
C GLY A 214 -4.18 -30.78 1.15
N ASN A 215 -3.38 -29.74 0.90
CA ASN A 215 -2.22 -29.80 0.00
C ASN A 215 -0.93 -30.32 0.67
N GLY A 216 -1.04 -30.83 1.90
CA GLY A 216 0.09 -31.34 2.69
C GLY A 216 1.03 -30.23 3.17
N SER A 217 2.25 -30.60 3.53
CA SER A 217 3.29 -29.69 4.02
C SER A 217 4.22 -29.20 2.88
N ALA A 218 3.71 -28.99 1.68
CA ALA A 218 4.52 -28.51 0.57
C ALA A 218 5.05 -27.10 0.86
N SER A 219 6.35 -26.90 0.70
CA SER A 219 7.01 -25.62 0.87
C SER A 219 6.47 -24.60 -0.13
N HIS A 220 6.21 -23.37 0.32
CA HIS A 220 5.73 -22.32 -0.57
C HIS A 220 6.82 -21.94 -1.60
N PRO A 221 6.48 -21.77 -2.89
CA PRO A 221 7.49 -21.63 -3.94
C PRO A 221 8.33 -20.35 -3.85
N ARG A 222 7.85 -19.31 -3.17
CA ARG A 222 8.51 -18.00 -3.08
C ARG A 222 8.97 -17.63 -1.67
N ILE A 223 8.20 -17.99 -0.64
CA ILE A 223 8.54 -17.71 0.75
C ILE A 223 8.76 -19.06 1.45
N ASN A 224 10.00 -19.43 1.64
CA ASN A 224 10.43 -20.69 2.24
C ASN A 224 11.80 -20.54 2.91
N ASP A 225 12.22 -21.57 3.64
CA ASP A 225 13.50 -21.55 4.37
C ASP A 225 14.69 -21.23 3.46
N GLN A 226 14.73 -21.79 2.25
CA GLN A 226 15.84 -21.55 1.32
C GLN A 226 15.92 -20.08 0.92
N THR A 227 14.79 -19.49 0.46
CA THR A 227 14.76 -18.10 -0.01
C THR A 227 15.03 -17.11 1.12
N ILE A 228 14.54 -17.39 2.33
CA ILE A 228 14.83 -16.57 3.51
C ILE A 228 16.29 -16.69 3.91
N GLN A 229 16.87 -17.91 3.90
CA GLN A 229 18.27 -18.12 4.24
C GLN A 229 19.22 -17.45 3.22
N GLU A 230 18.85 -17.41 1.95
CA GLU A 230 19.59 -16.69 0.90
C GLU A 230 19.67 -15.19 1.20
N LEU A 231 18.59 -14.57 1.70
CA LEU A 231 18.60 -13.15 2.12
C LEU A 231 19.54 -12.92 3.32
N VAL A 232 19.51 -13.81 4.29
CA VAL A 232 20.37 -13.72 5.50
C VAL A 232 21.84 -13.87 5.14
N ASN A 233 22.16 -14.81 4.24
CA ASN A 233 23.54 -15.11 3.87
C ASN A 233 24.13 -14.07 2.89
N ASN A 234 23.29 -13.40 2.11
CA ASN A 234 23.72 -12.49 1.03
C ASN A 234 23.05 -11.11 1.18
N PRO A 235 23.30 -10.38 2.28
CA PRO A 235 22.68 -9.07 2.49
C PRO A 235 23.24 -8.06 1.48
N ILE A 236 22.36 -7.38 0.74
CA ILE A 236 22.73 -6.28 -0.16
C ILE A 236 22.76 -4.98 0.65
N LYS A 237 23.87 -4.28 0.59
CA LYS A 237 24.10 -2.98 1.24
C LYS A 237 24.65 -1.99 0.24
N ALA A 238 24.37 -0.71 0.46
CA ALA A 238 25.01 0.35 -0.31
C ALA A 238 26.55 0.28 -0.17
N SER A 239 27.25 0.49 -1.25
CA SER A 239 28.71 0.58 -1.22
C SER A 239 29.17 1.72 -0.29
N PRO A 240 30.30 1.59 0.43
CA PRO A 240 30.81 2.66 1.30
C PRO A 240 31.01 3.99 0.55
N ASN A 241 31.33 3.92 -0.73
CA ASN A 241 31.57 5.08 -1.62
C ASN A 241 30.35 5.39 -2.49
N ALA A 242 29.14 4.93 -2.13
CA ALA A 242 27.93 5.23 -2.88
C ALA A 242 27.71 6.73 -3.00
N THR A 243 27.47 7.20 -4.23
CA THR A 243 27.15 8.59 -4.51
C THR A 243 25.65 8.76 -4.65
N TYR A 244 25.15 9.84 -4.08
CA TYR A 244 23.73 10.20 -4.11
C TYR A 244 23.55 11.54 -4.78
N ALA A 245 22.52 11.66 -5.61
CA ALA A 245 22.17 12.93 -6.26
C ALA A 245 21.79 14.01 -5.23
N LYS A 246 21.18 13.58 -4.11
CA LYS A 246 20.82 14.45 -3.00
C LYS A 246 20.79 13.64 -1.69
N ARG A 247 20.97 14.33 -0.57
CA ARG A 247 20.81 13.79 0.79
C ARG A 247 19.78 14.64 1.53
N LEU A 248 18.78 14.00 2.09
CA LEU A 248 17.76 14.61 2.93
C LEU A 248 17.83 13.96 4.31
N THR A 249 17.52 14.72 5.35
CA THR A 249 17.52 14.22 6.74
C THR A 249 16.21 14.57 7.40
N LEU A 250 15.65 13.63 8.16
CA LEU A 250 14.49 13.85 9.00
C LEU A 250 14.75 13.24 10.39
N ASP A 251 14.65 14.06 11.43
CA ASP A 251 14.65 13.60 12.82
C ASP A 251 13.24 13.22 13.23
N LEU A 252 13.01 11.91 13.37
CA LEU A 252 11.72 11.33 13.72
C LEU A 252 11.26 11.77 15.11
N SER A 253 12.19 12.02 16.03
CA SER A 253 11.89 12.39 17.42
C SER A 253 11.22 13.78 17.52
N THR A 254 11.34 14.59 16.48
CA THR A 254 10.73 15.94 16.41
C THR A 254 9.32 15.92 15.83
N LEU A 255 8.86 14.77 15.35
CA LEU A 255 7.55 14.66 14.70
C LEU A 255 6.41 14.70 15.73
N SER A 256 5.30 15.22 15.28
CA SER A 256 3.99 15.11 15.92
C SER A 256 2.98 14.57 14.89
N PRO A 257 1.79 14.14 15.30
CA PRO A 257 0.76 13.74 14.36
C PRO A 257 0.49 14.82 13.31
N HIS A 258 0.45 14.43 12.03
CA HIS A 258 0.27 15.31 10.88
C HIS A 258 -0.95 14.94 10.07
N ILE A 259 -1.61 15.95 9.54
CA ILE A 259 -2.72 15.84 8.61
C ILE A 259 -2.35 16.56 7.31
N SER A 260 -2.58 15.89 6.19
CA SER A 260 -2.34 16.46 4.87
C SER A 260 -3.65 16.94 4.26
N GLY A 261 -3.65 18.14 3.73
CA GLY A 261 -4.82 18.71 3.04
C GLY A 261 -5.23 20.11 3.52
N PRO A 262 -6.35 20.62 2.94
CA PRO A 262 -7.24 19.89 2.05
C PRO A 262 -6.69 19.73 0.62
N ASN A 263 -7.06 18.65 -0.01
CA ASN A 263 -6.92 18.41 -1.46
C ASN A 263 -5.47 18.42 -2.02
N SER A 264 -4.46 18.25 -1.16
CA SER A 264 -3.05 18.08 -1.59
C SER A 264 -2.26 17.37 -0.50
N VAL A 265 -1.49 16.38 -0.88
CA VAL A 265 -0.58 15.65 0.03
C VAL A 265 0.55 16.58 0.50
N LYS A 266 0.98 17.52 -0.34
CA LYS A 266 2.07 18.46 -0.05
C LYS A 266 1.67 19.58 0.93
N VAL A 267 0.39 19.72 1.26
CA VAL A 267 -0.09 20.64 2.31
C VAL A 267 -0.11 19.88 3.63
N ALA A 268 1.00 19.86 4.33
CA ALA A 268 1.14 19.19 5.62
C ALA A 268 0.93 20.16 6.78
N ASN A 269 0.10 19.76 7.73
CA ASN A 269 -0.20 20.51 8.93
C ASN A 269 -0.05 19.60 10.16
N THR A 270 0.36 20.16 11.29
CA THR A 270 0.26 19.40 12.54
C THR A 270 -1.20 19.25 12.95
N LEU A 271 -1.55 18.14 13.58
CA LEU A 271 -2.90 17.94 14.14
C LEU A 271 -3.27 19.10 15.05
N ALA A 272 -2.37 19.49 15.95
CA ALA A 272 -2.60 20.62 16.89
C ALA A 272 -2.85 21.99 16.20
N ALA A 273 -2.40 22.18 14.97
CA ALA A 273 -2.73 23.38 14.21
C ALA A 273 -4.16 23.32 13.65
N LEU A 274 -4.57 22.18 13.10
CA LEU A 274 -5.88 22.01 12.49
C LEU A 274 -7.01 21.90 13.53
N GLU A 275 -6.74 21.39 14.72
CA GLU A 275 -7.73 21.39 15.83
C GLU A 275 -8.25 22.79 16.16
N LYS A 276 -7.46 23.83 15.93
CA LYS A 276 -7.86 25.23 16.16
C LYS A 276 -8.87 25.75 15.13
N GLU A 277 -8.98 25.08 13.98
CA GLU A 277 -9.86 25.48 12.88
C GLU A 277 -11.28 24.90 13.04
N ASP A 278 -11.52 24.02 14.03
CA ASP A 278 -12.80 23.34 14.30
C ASP A 278 -13.47 22.78 13.03
N ILE A 279 -12.73 21.99 12.27
CA ILE A 279 -13.17 21.44 10.99
C ILE A 279 -14.14 20.29 11.23
N ALA A 280 -15.42 20.50 10.93
CA ALA A 280 -16.43 19.46 10.98
C ALA A 280 -16.29 18.51 9.79
N ILE A 281 -16.13 17.20 10.06
CA ILE A 281 -16.07 16.15 9.03
C ILE A 281 -17.43 15.51 8.80
N ASN A 282 -17.71 15.10 7.56
CA ASN A 282 -18.91 14.35 7.17
C ASN A 282 -18.60 12.85 6.99
N LYS A 283 -17.39 12.52 6.54
CA LYS A 283 -17.00 11.13 6.29
C LYS A 283 -15.56 10.84 6.73
N ALA A 284 -15.36 9.65 7.29
CA ALA A 284 -14.07 9.11 7.64
C ALA A 284 -13.84 7.78 6.90
N TYR A 285 -12.60 7.49 6.50
CA TYR A 285 -12.29 6.30 5.70
C TYR A 285 -11.01 5.62 6.18
N LEU A 286 -11.15 4.43 6.71
CA LEU A 286 -10.04 3.53 7.00
C LEU A 286 -10.01 2.42 5.94
N VAL A 287 -9.45 2.75 4.79
CA VAL A 287 -9.37 1.92 3.58
C VAL A 287 -8.06 2.18 2.87
N SER A 288 -7.67 1.38 1.88
CA SER A 288 -6.50 1.61 1.01
C SER A 288 -5.31 0.69 1.27
N CYS A 289 -4.47 0.52 0.24
CA CYS A 289 -3.21 -0.22 0.35
C CYS A 289 -2.19 0.42 1.31
N VAL A 290 -2.31 1.72 1.59
CA VAL A 290 -1.36 2.42 2.46
C VAL A 290 -1.63 2.17 3.94
N ASN A 291 -2.87 2.30 4.40
CA ASN A 291 -3.25 2.14 5.80
C ASN A 291 -4.62 1.45 5.94
N SER A 292 -4.68 0.14 5.80
CA SER A 292 -5.78 -0.71 6.24
C SER A 292 -5.29 -2.14 6.50
N ARG A 293 -4.06 -2.27 6.97
CA ARG A 293 -3.48 -3.51 7.48
C ARG A 293 -3.90 -3.75 8.92
N ALA A 294 -3.50 -4.88 9.49
CA ALA A 294 -3.94 -5.28 10.83
C ALA A 294 -3.55 -4.27 11.91
N GLY A 295 -2.33 -3.74 11.88
CA GLY A 295 -1.88 -2.71 12.81
C GLY A 295 -2.68 -1.42 12.71
N ASP A 296 -3.01 -0.98 11.50
CA ASP A 296 -3.82 0.21 11.23
C ASP A 296 -5.23 0.07 11.82
N LEU A 297 -5.87 -1.07 11.57
CA LEU A 297 -7.22 -1.38 12.06
C LEU A 297 -7.25 -1.49 13.60
N ARG A 298 -6.21 -2.09 14.20
CA ARG A 298 -6.05 -2.16 15.66
C ARG A 298 -5.87 -0.78 16.29
N GLN A 299 -5.08 0.10 15.68
CA GLN A 299 -4.92 1.49 16.14
C GLN A 299 -6.25 2.23 16.17
N ALA A 300 -7.01 2.16 15.07
CA ALA A 300 -8.34 2.77 15.01
C ALA A 300 -9.31 2.14 16.03
N ALA A 301 -9.28 0.81 16.21
CA ALA A 301 -10.11 0.13 17.20
C ALA A 301 -9.76 0.59 18.62
N ALA A 302 -8.47 0.78 18.95
CA ALA A 302 -8.06 1.29 20.25
C ALA A 302 -8.62 2.69 20.53
N VAL A 303 -8.64 3.57 19.53
CA VAL A 303 -9.26 4.91 19.64
C VAL A 303 -10.78 4.83 19.80
N MET A 304 -11.44 3.94 19.06
CA MET A 304 -12.90 3.81 19.03
C MET A 304 -13.48 2.95 20.16
N LYS A 305 -12.64 2.29 20.95
CA LYS A 305 -13.09 1.42 22.05
C LYS A 305 -13.98 2.17 23.04
N GLY A 306 -15.21 1.67 23.21
CA GLY A 306 -16.22 2.29 24.08
C GLY A 306 -16.85 3.58 23.55
N LYS A 307 -16.52 3.98 22.32
CA LYS A 307 -17.06 5.18 21.67
C LYS A 307 -18.03 4.81 20.54
N LYS A 308 -18.72 5.82 20.02
CA LYS A 308 -19.59 5.73 18.84
C LYS A 308 -19.18 6.79 17.82
N VAL A 309 -19.37 6.47 16.56
CA VAL A 309 -19.30 7.48 15.50
C VAL A 309 -20.34 8.55 15.75
N LYS A 310 -19.94 9.82 15.66
CA LYS A 310 -20.82 10.97 15.90
C LYS A 310 -21.99 10.96 14.91
N GLU A 311 -23.18 11.31 15.36
CA GLU A 311 -24.35 11.47 14.49
C GLU A 311 -24.05 12.45 13.35
N GLY A 312 -24.47 12.11 12.14
CA GLY A 312 -24.18 12.88 10.92
C GLY A 312 -22.83 12.60 10.28
N VAL A 313 -21.96 11.77 10.91
CA VAL A 313 -20.71 11.31 10.34
C VAL A 313 -20.85 9.87 9.84
N GLU A 314 -20.32 9.58 8.67
CA GLU A 314 -20.23 8.22 8.15
C GLU A 314 -18.78 7.74 8.23
N PHE A 315 -18.55 6.60 8.89
CA PHE A 315 -17.23 5.98 8.97
C PHE A 315 -17.19 4.69 8.15
N TYR A 316 -16.31 4.62 7.17
CA TYR A 316 -16.15 3.47 6.26
C TYR A 316 -14.84 2.73 6.54
N ILE A 317 -14.92 1.40 6.63
CA ILE A 317 -13.74 0.53 6.82
C ILE A 317 -13.68 -0.56 5.75
N ALA A 318 -12.49 -0.85 5.27
CA ALA A 318 -12.18 -2.02 4.46
C ALA A 318 -10.78 -2.51 4.78
N ALA A 319 -10.61 -3.79 5.08
CA ALA A 319 -9.30 -4.37 5.27
C ALA A 319 -8.52 -4.43 3.95
N ALA A 320 -7.20 -4.38 4.01
CA ALA A 320 -6.33 -4.47 2.83
C ALA A 320 -6.46 -5.82 2.11
N SER A 321 -6.82 -6.88 2.83
CA SER A 321 -7.13 -8.20 2.28
C SER A 321 -8.10 -8.96 3.17
N SER A 322 -8.67 -10.05 2.64
CA SER A 322 -9.52 -10.96 3.41
C SER A 322 -8.76 -11.66 4.54
N GLU A 323 -7.45 -11.85 4.41
CA GLU A 323 -6.61 -12.38 5.48
C GLU A 323 -6.43 -11.39 6.61
N VAL A 324 -6.15 -10.12 6.28
CA VAL A 324 -6.09 -9.03 7.27
C VAL A 324 -7.43 -8.92 7.98
N GLN A 325 -8.55 -8.98 7.26
CA GLN A 325 -9.88 -8.95 7.89
C GLN A 325 -10.08 -10.10 8.86
N LYS A 326 -9.71 -11.33 8.48
CA LYS A 326 -9.80 -12.52 9.34
C LYS A 326 -8.97 -12.32 10.62
N GLU A 327 -7.72 -11.86 10.49
CA GLU A 327 -6.84 -11.60 11.62
C GLU A 327 -7.42 -10.59 12.61
N VAL A 328 -8.01 -9.50 12.10
CA VAL A 328 -8.58 -8.44 12.94
C VAL A 328 -9.92 -8.85 13.55
N ILE A 329 -10.69 -9.73 12.89
CA ILE A 329 -11.88 -10.39 13.49
C ILE A 329 -11.44 -11.30 14.62
N GLU A 330 -10.43 -12.15 14.43
CA GLU A 330 -9.92 -13.07 15.45
C GLU A 330 -9.40 -12.35 16.71
N SER A 331 -8.83 -11.14 16.55
CA SER A 331 -8.41 -10.30 17.69
C SER A 331 -9.56 -9.54 18.38
N GLY A 332 -10.76 -9.50 17.78
CA GLY A 332 -11.92 -8.75 18.28
C GLY A 332 -11.91 -7.25 17.93
N ASP A 333 -10.87 -6.73 17.33
CA ASP A 333 -10.75 -5.30 16.99
C ASP A 333 -11.73 -4.88 15.87
N TRP A 334 -12.04 -5.80 14.95
CA TRP A 334 -13.05 -5.57 13.92
C TRP A 334 -14.42 -5.28 14.51
N ASP A 335 -14.81 -6.05 15.51
CA ASP A 335 -16.10 -5.89 16.20
C ASP A 335 -16.18 -4.57 16.97
N VAL A 336 -15.05 -4.09 17.51
CA VAL A 336 -14.97 -2.76 18.12
C VAL A 336 -15.33 -1.67 17.11
N LEU A 337 -14.76 -1.72 15.90
CA LEU A 337 -15.04 -0.75 14.84
C LEU A 337 -16.48 -0.83 14.34
N VAL A 338 -16.99 -2.03 14.09
CA VAL A 338 -18.38 -2.24 13.64
C VAL A 338 -19.36 -1.79 14.69
N ASN A 339 -19.14 -2.16 15.95
CA ASN A 339 -19.97 -1.75 17.07
C ASN A 339 -19.93 -0.24 17.32
N ALA A 340 -18.82 0.43 16.98
CA ALA A 340 -18.73 1.88 17.03
C ALA A 340 -19.59 2.57 15.94
N GLY A 341 -20.05 1.84 14.92
CA GLY A 341 -20.89 2.35 13.84
C GLY A 341 -20.17 2.43 12.49
N ALA A 342 -19.03 1.74 12.34
CA ALA A 342 -18.34 1.69 11.05
C ALA A 342 -19.15 0.91 10.00
N LYS A 343 -19.19 1.42 8.78
CA LYS A 343 -19.78 0.79 7.59
C LYS A 343 -18.73 -0.05 6.88
N VAL A 344 -18.94 -1.36 6.84
CA VAL A 344 -18.00 -2.30 6.25
C VAL A 344 -18.11 -2.30 4.74
N LEU A 345 -16.95 -2.19 4.06
CA LEU A 345 -16.81 -2.37 2.62
C LEU A 345 -16.00 -3.63 2.33
N PRO A 346 -16.17 -4.26 1.16
CA PRO A 346 -15.33 -5.40 0.78
C PRO A 346 -13.88 -4.98 0.60
N ALA A 347 -12.94 -5.90 0.85
CA ALA A 347 -11.52 -5.68 0.63
C ALA A 347 -11.25 -5.30 -0.83
N GLY A 348 -10.65 -4.13 -1.02
CA GLY A 348 -10.40 -3.53 -2.34
C GLY A 348 -10.21 -2.01 -2.25
N CYS A 349 -9.99 -1.37 -3.40
CA CYS A 349 -9.70 0.07 -3.47
C CYS A 349 -10.93 0.94 -3.18
N GLY A 350 -12.09 0.67 -3.81
CA GLY A 350 -13.34 1.37 -3.56
C GLY A 350 -13.23 2.91 -3.50
N PRO A 351 -13.63 3.56 -2.39
CA PRO A 351 -13.60 5.01 -2.26
C PRO A 351 -12.23 5.66 -2.43
N CYS A 352 -11.15 4.92 -2.15
CA CYS A 352 -9.75 5.40 -2.34
C CYS A 352 -9.48 5.84 -3.80
N VAL A 353 -10.18 5.23 -4.75
CA VAL A 353 -10.07 5.55 -6.20
C VAL A 353 -11.34 6.20 -6.77
N GLY A 354 -12.23 6.66 -5.91
CA GLY A 354 -13.48 7.31 -6.33
C GLY A 354 -14.53 6.36 -6.89
N LEU A 355 -14.54 5.10 -6.42
CA LEU A 355 -15.48 4.07 -6.86
C LEU A 355 -16.32 3.52 -5.69
N GLY A 356 -17.51 3.05 -6.00
CA GLY A 356 -18.40 2.37 -5.05
C GLY A 356 -19.15 3.31 -4.11
N THR A 357 -19.39 2.82 -2.89
CA THR A 357 -20.22 3.48 -1.88
C THR A 357 -19.39 4.44 -1.03
N GLY A 358 -20.02 5.48 -0.52
CA GLY A 358 -19.42 6.39 0.46
C GLY A 358 -18.64 7.55 -0.15
N LEU A 359 -18.76 7.83 -1.45
CA LEU A 359 -18.06 8.95 -2.09
C LEU A 359 -18.47 10.30 -1.46
N LEU A 360 -17.53 11.23 -1.40
CA LEU A 360 -17.78 12.60 -0.94
C LEU A 360 -18.71 13.33 -1.92
N LYS A 361 -19.73 13.97 -1.38
CA LYS A 361 -20.66 14.82 -2.11
C LYS A 361 -20.17 16.27 -2.15
N ASP A 362 -20.91 17.12 -2.88
CA ASP A 362 -20.59 18.54 -2.96
C ASP A 362 -20.55 19.21 -1.59
N GLY A 363 -19.46 19.91 -1.31
CA GLY A 363 -19.24 20.62 -0.06
C GLY A 363 -18.91 19.76 1.17
N GLU A 364 -18.95 18.44 1.06
CA GLU A 364 -18.59 17.57 2.19
C GLU A 364 -17.07 17.63 2.49
N VAL A 365 -16.76 17.35 3.75
CA VAL A 365 -15.40 17.24 4.26
C VAL A 365 -15.14 15.79 4.65
N GLY A 366 -14.07 15.21 4.12
CA GLY A 366 -13.65 13.84 4.44
C GLY A 366 -12.24 13.79 5.01
N ILE A 367 -12.02 12.87 5.96
CA ILE A 367 -10.69 12.50 6.45
C ILE A 367 -10.44 11.03 6.11
N SER A 368 -9.24 10.67 5.69
CA SER A 368 -8.98 9.31 5.25
C SER A 368 -7.56 8.84 5.51
N ALA A 369 -7.41 7.54 5.73
CA ALA A 369 -6.11 6.85 5.75
C ALA A 369 -5.58 6.51 4.34
N THR A 370 -6.22 7.01 3.28
CA THR A 370 -5.79 6.76 1.90
C THR A 370 -4.49 7.51 1.55
N ASN A 371 -3.99 7.31 0.35
CA ASN A 371 -2.72 7.88 -0.09
C ASN A 371 -2.87 9.18 -0.89
N ARG A 372 -4.06 9.48 -1.44
CA ARG A 372 -4.30 10.63 -2.31
C ARG A 372 -5.56 11.39 -1.94
N ASN A 373 -5.48 12.71 -1.97
CA ASN A 373 -6.60 13.59 -1.66
C ASN A 373 -6.77 14.75 -2.64
N PHE A 374 -6.27 14.65 -3.87
CA PHE A 374 -6.50 15.72 -4.85
C PHE A 374 -7.99 15.90 -5.16
N LYS A 375 -8.38 17.07 -5.65
CA LYS A 375 -9.78 17.41 -5.97
C LYS A 375 -10.45 16.34 -6.82
N GLY A 376 -11.60 15.83 -6.37
CA GLY A 376 -12.36 14.81 -7.06
C GLY A 376 -11.87 13.37 -6.85
N ARG A 377 -10.76 13.15 -6.13
CA ARG A 377 -10.21 11.78 -5.93
C ARG A 377 -11.19 10.85 -5.24
N MET A 378 -11.91 11.34 -4.23
CA MET A 378 -12.81 10.53 -3.41
C MET A 378 -14.29 10.88 -3.63
N GLY A 379 -14.64 11.54 -4.74
CA GLY A 379 -15.99 11.96 -5.07
C GLY A 379 -16.05 13.32 -5.71
N SER A 380 -16.85 14.26 -5.18
CA SER A 380 -17.02 15.57 -5.76
C SER A 380 -15.73 16.41 -5.75
N PRO A 381 -15.42 17.14 -6.85
CA PRO A 381 -14.32 18.11 -6.89
C PRO A 381 -14.50 19.31 -5.94
N SER A 382 -15.73 19.59 -5.49
CA SER A 382 -16.02 20.65 -4.51
C SER A 382 -15.85 20.20 -3.05
N ALA A 383 -15.66 18.91 -2.81
CA ALA A 383 -15.39 18.38 -1.48
C ALA A 383 -13.97 18.69 -1.02
N LYS A 384 -13.80 18.74 0.31
CA LYS A 384 -12.47 18.87 0.94
C LYS A 384 -12.03 17.50 1.46
N ALA A 385 -10.89 17.01 1.02
CA ALA A 385 -10.36 15.74 1.46
C ALA A 385 -9.03 15.93 2.20
N TYR A 386 -8.93 15.33 3.39
CA TYR A 386 -7.76 15.30 4.24
C TYR A 386 -7.20 13.88 4.36
N LEU A 387 -5.89 13.77 4.60
CA LEU A 387 -5.23 12.50 4.90
C LEU A 387 -4.67 12.53 6.32
N ALA A 388 -4.88 11.45 7.06
CA ALA A 388 -4.32 11.26 8.40
C ALA A 388 -3.95 9.78 8.63
N SER A 389 -3.19 9.52 9.69
CA SER A 389 -2.95 8.16 10.16
C SER A 389 -4.20 7.59 10.85
N PRO A 390 -4.35 6.24 10.92
CA PRO A 390 -5.51 5.60 11.53
C PRO A 390 -5.79 5.96 12.99
N GLY A 391 -4.76 6.34 13.74
CA GLY A 391 -4.88 6.74 15.15
C GLY A 391 -5.25 8.22 15.38
N ASN A 392 -5.32 9.03 14.31
CA ASN A 392 -5.52 10.48 14.37
C ASN A 392 -6.90 10.93 13.84
N TYR A 393 -7.91 10.06 13.91
CA TYR A 393 -9.29 10.35 13.53
C TYR A 393 -10.12 10.90 14.69
#